data_9ded4c759275d043f7f8366ba8c52beb
#
_entry.id   9ded4c759275d043f7f8366ba8c52beb
#
_cell.length_a   1.000
_cell.length_b   1.000
_cell.length_c   1.000
_cell.angle_alpha   90.00
_cell.angle_beta   90.00
_cell.angle_gamma   90.00
#
_symmetry.space_group_name_H-M   'P 1'
#
loop_
_entity.id
_entity.type
_entity.pdbx_description
1 polymer ?
#
loop_
_entity_poly.entity_id
_entity_poly.type
_entity_poly.pdbx_seq_one_letter_code
_entity_poly.pdbx_strand_id
1 'polypeptide(L)'
;MALTLVEAKKHSTNPQELAIITELAAGPLLQNLPFREVQGNGLFWKREESLGDVGFRAFNDGYTESYATVKQQSEALKLFGGDIKVDRAIVDLEGPEARAYQIQAKTRAMRLAFEALFINGDSNSTAAEFDGLANRISVGSSQYIENAATPGILDTGALDEALDAVDAQGGQKYLVMSKSARRHLSKIARANGQIDIERNDFGYQQLFYGGVPVLEIDRDHQNVAILDSDPSDQSIYVVAFGNDLLTGIQNGGPQVRDLGEATDSPTLVTRVEWYCGLALINGRAASRLANVDATAALP
;
A
#
# COMPACT_ATOMS: atom_id res chain seq x y z
N MET A 1 -5.09 -10.68 -15.25
CA MET A 1 -3.73 -10.20 -14.91
C MET A 1 -3.92 -8.83 -14.27
N ALA A 2 -3.42 -8.58 -13.05
CA ALA A 2 -3.51 -7.26 -12.47
C ALA A 2 -2.51 -6.33 -13.16
N LEU A 3 -2.98 -5.14 -13.54
CA LEU A 3 -2.16 -4.13 -14.19
C LEU A 3 -1.68 -3.12 -13.14
N THR A 4 -0.41 -2.72 -13.22
CA THR A 4 0.06 -1.56 -12.47
C THR A 4 -0.51 -0.27 -13.09
N LEU A 5 -0.58 0.82 -12.32
CA LEU A 5 -0.99 2.13 -12.87
C LEU A 5 -0.08 2.58 -14.02
N VAL A 6 1.20 2.19 -14.00
CA VAL A 6 2.14 2.47 -15.08
C VAL A 6 1.77 1.75 -16.37
N GLU A 7 1.26 0.52 -16.29
CA GLU A 7 0.76 -0.21 -17.45
C GLU A 7 -0.59 0.32 -17.93
N ALA A 8 -1.49 0.68 -17.01
CA ALA A 8 -2.77 1.32 -17.31
C ALA A 8 -2.60 2.63 -18.11
N LYS A 9 -1.52 3.38 -17.83
CA LYS A 9 -1.14 4.57 -18.59
C LYS A 9 -1.01 4.32 -20.10
N LYS A 10 -0.55 3.14 -20.52
CA LYS A 10 -0.36 2.78 -21.92
C LYS A 10 -1.68 2.57 -22.68
N HIS A 11 -2.76 2.35 -21.96
CA HIS A 11 -4.08 2.04 -22.53
C HIS A 11 -5.07 3.22 -22.48
N SER A 12 -4.77 4.29 -21.72
CA SER A 12 -5.63 5.47 -21.68
C SER A 12 -5.40 6.38 -22.89
N THR A 13 -6.48 6.74 -23.55
CA THR A 13 -6.49 7.66 -24.72
C THR A 13 -6.93 9.08 -24.33
N ASN A 14 -7.50 9.26 -23.13
CA ASN A 14 -7.95 10.56 -22.65
C ASN A 14 -6.77 11.32 -21.99
N PRO A 15 -6.37 12.52 -22.48
CA PRO A 15 -5.26 13.28 -21.94
C PRO A 15 -5.41 13.64 -20.45
N GLN A 16 -6.64 13.88 -19.97
CA GLN A 16 -6.90 14.21 -18.56
C GLN A 16 -6.73 13.00 -17.65
N GLU A 17 -7.23 11.85 -18.06
CA GLU A 17 -7.03 10.58 -17.33
C GLU A 17 -5.55 10.20 -17.32
N LEU A 18 -4.86 10.39 -18.46
CA LEU A 18 -3.44 10.13 -18.56
C LEU A 18 -2.61 10.99 -17.59
N ALA A 19 -2.95 12.27 -17.45
CA ALA A 19 -2.29 13.17 -16.50
C ALA A 19 -2.50 12.72 -15.05
N ILE A 20 -3.71 12.28 -14.70
CA ILE A 20 -4.05 11.79 -13.37
C ILE A 20 -3.34 10.47 -13.06
N ILE A 21 -3.39 9.51 -13.96
CA ILE A 21 -2.69 8.24 -13.79
C ILE A 21 -1.18 8.48 -13.65
N THR A 22 -0.63 9.45 -14.39
CA THR A 22 0.78 9.81 -14.28
C THR A 22 1.14 10.40 -12.94
N GLU A 23 0.30 11.27 -12.38
CA GLU A 23 0.53 11.88 -11.05
C GLU A 23 0.33 10.85 -9.93
N LEU A 24 -0.66 9.95 -10.03
CA LEU A 24 -0.84 8.84 -9.09
C LEU A 24 0.32 7.86 -9.12
N ALA A 25 0.79 7.50 -10.32
CA ALA A 25 1.94 6.60 -10.50
C ALA A 25 3.29 7.23 -10.14
N ALA A 26 3.36 8.50 -9.78
CA ALA A 26 4.59 9.14 -9.31
C ALA A 26 4.97 8.72 -7.87
N GLY A 27 4.06 8.09 -7.11
CA GLY A 27 4.34 7.55 -5.78
C GLY A 27 5.02 6.18 -5.84
N PRO A 28 6.02 5.91 -4.98
CA PRO A 28 6.75 4.65 -5.00
C PRO A 28 5.84 3.44 -4.71
N LEU A 29 4.82 3.61 -3.87
CA LEU A 29 3.87 2.56 -3.56
C LEU A 29 2.95 2.24 -4.75
N LEU A 30 2.26 3.25 -5.28
CA LEU A 30 1.29 3.08 -6.36
C LEU A 30 1.95 2.70 -7.71
N GLN A 31 3.24 2.97 -7.86
CA GLN A 31 4.01 2.52 -9.01
C GLN A 31 4.16 0.99 -9.07
N ASN A 32 4.31 0.36 -7.89
CA ASN A 32 4.60 -1.07 -7.76
C ASN A 32 3.38 -1.91 -7.37
N LEU A 33 2.33 -1.29 -6.78
CA LEU A 33 1.12 -1.99 -6.38
C LEU A 33 0.31 -2.41 -7.61
N PRO A 34 0.08 -3.70 -7.85
CA PRO A 34 -0.78 -4.16 -8.93
C PRO A 34 -2.25 -3.94 -8.56
N PHE A 35 -3.07 -3.51 -9.52
CA PHE A 35 -4.50 -3.36 -9.37
C PHE A 35 -5.24 -4.40 -10.17
N ARG A 36 -6.18 -5.08 -9.51
CA ARG A 36 -7.09 -6.05 -10.12
C ARG A 36 -8.44 -5.39 -10.40
N GLU A 37 -8.90 -5.50 -11.64
CA GLU A 37 -10.25 -5.05 -12.01
C GLU A 37 -11.30 -6.00 -11.42
N VAL A 38 -12.28 -5.43 -10.74
CA VAL A 38 -13.39 -6.15 -10.11
C VAL A 38 -14.70 -5.66 -10.70
N GLN A 39 -15.49 -6.61 -11.20
CA GLN A 39 -16.86 -6.30 -11.62
C GLN A 39 -17.80 -6.39 -10.43
N GLY A 40 -18.48 -5.29 -10.12
CA GLY A 40 -19.38 -5.20 -8.97
C GLY A 40 -18.81 -4.40 -7.80
N ASN A 41 -19.28 -4.69 -6.59
CA ASN A 41 -19.00 -3.89 -5.39
C ASN A 41 -17.84 -4.42 -4.55
N GLY A 42 -17.20 -5.54 -4.92
CA GLY A 42 -16.12 -6.11 -4.12
C GLY A 42 -15.57 -7.41 -4.68
N LEU A 43 -14.47 -7.84 -4.09
CA LEU A 43 -13.79 -9.08 -4.38
C LEU A 43 -14.14 -10.12 -3.31
N PHE A 44 -14.47 -11.33 -3.74
CA PHE A 44 -14.71 -12.48 -2.88
C PHE A 44 -13.71 -13.58 -3.23
N TRP A 45 -13.07 -14.15 -2.19
CA TRP A 45 -12.16 -15.29 -2.38
C TRP A 45 -12.26 -16.26 -1.22
N LYS A 46 -11.70 -17.44 -1.41
CA LYS A 46 -11.60 -18.46 -0.37
C LYS A 46 -10.15 -18.56 0.10
N ARG A 47 -9.95 -18.57 1.41
CA ARG A 47 -8.65 -18.78 2.04
C ARG A 47 -8.69 -20.09 2.81
N GLU A 48 -7.68 -20.92 2.63
CA GLU A 48 -7.47 -22.09 3.49
C GLU A 48 -6.96 -21.61 4.85
N GLU A 49 -7.63 -22.02 5.92
CA GLU A 49 -7.28 -21.67 7.28
C GLU A 49 -6.45 -22.77 7.94
N SER A 50 -6.77 -24.04 7.65
CA SER A 50 -6.00 -25.20 8.08
C SER A 50 -6.05 -26.33 7.04
N LEU A 51 -4.96 -27.03 6.93
CA LEU A 51 -4.91 -28.29 6.18
C LEU A 51 -5.41 -29.43 7.05
N GLY A 52 -5.90 -30.50 6.39
CA GLY A 52 -6.21 -31.74 7.06
C GLY A 52 -4.95 -32.39 7.65
N ASP A 53 -5.09 -33.05 8.79
CA ASP A 53 -3.99 -33.77 9.44
C ASP A 53 -3.65 -35.05 8.65
N VAL A 54 -2.38 -35.42 8.62
CA VAL A 54 -1.85 -36.60 7.95
C VAL A 54 -1.03 -37.41 8.94
N GLY A 55 -1.43 -38.65 9.20
CA GLY A 55 -0.75 -39.51 10.16
C GLY A 55 -0.46 -40.91 9.61
N PHE A 56 0.37 -41.63 10.34
CA PHE A 56 0.63 -43.05 10.09
C PHE A 56 -0.37 -43.90 10.90
N ARG A 57 -0.74 -45.05 10.36
CA ARG A 57 -1.53 -46.06 11.08
C ARG A 57 -0.76 -47.34 11.27
N ALA A 58 -1.07 -48.08 12.31
CA ALA A 58 -0.61 -49.45 12.49
C ALA A 58 -1.40 -50.45 11.62
N PHE A 59 -0.91 -51.67 11.53
CA PHE A 59 -1.66 -52.74 10.85
C PHE A 59 -2.99 -53.01 11.58
N ASN A 60 -4.07 -53.09 10.82
CA ASN A 60 -5.44 -53.24 11.30
C ASN A 60 -6.07 -52.04 12.05
N ASP A 61 -5.40 -50.88 12.07
CA ASP A 61 -5.97 -49.61 12.56
C ASP A 61 -6.62 -48.79 11.44
N GLY A 62 -7.49 -47.85 11.79
CA GLY A 62 -8.07 -46.87 10.88
C GLY A 62 -7.22 -45.57 10.80
N TYR A 63 -7.37 -44.81 9.72
CA TYR A 63 -6.88 -43.42 9.70
C TYR A 63 -7.83 -42.50 10.45
N THR A 64 -7.28 -41.50 11.16
CA THR A 64 -8.08 -40.42 11.73
C THR A 64 -8.60 -39.51 10.61
N GLU A 65 -9.91 -39.31 10.56
CA GLU A 65 -10.49 -38.38 9.59
C GLU A 65 -10.16 -36.95 9.94
N SER A 66 -9.71 -36.18 8.97
CA SER A 66 -9.46 -34.76 9.10
C SER A 66 -9.79 -34.02 7.82
N TYR A 67 -10.20 -32.77 7.94
CA TYR A 67 -10.63 -31.94 6.82
C TYR A 67 -9.91 -30.60 6.84
N ALA A 68 -9.61 -30.08 5.64
CA ALA A 68 -9.16 -28.71 5.47
C ALA A 68 -10.31 -27.74 5.74
N THR A 69 -10.04 -26.68 6.51
CA THR A 69 -11.02 -25.62 6.73
C THR A 69 -10.76 -24.47 5.76
N VAL A 70 -11.82 -24.02 5.10
CA VAL A 70 -11.79 -22.93 4.12
C VAL A 70 -12.71 -21.83 4.60
N LYS A 71 -12.18 -20.60 4.70
CA LYS A 71 -12.94 -19.41 5.08
C LYS A 71 -13.13 -18.49 3.88
N GLN A 72 -14.34 -18.05 3.67
CA GLN A 72 -14.64 -17.03 2.65
C GLN A 72 -14.24 -15.67 3.19
N GLN A 73 -13.47 -14.94 2.40
CA GLN A 73 -13.07 -13.55 2.66
C GLN A 73 -13.70 -12.64 1.60
N SER A 74 -13.92 -11.40 1.97
CA SER A 74 -14.46 -10.39 1.05
C SER A 74 -13.88 -9.02 1.34
N GLU A 75 -13.63 -8.25 0.30
CA GLU A 75 -13.22 -6.85 0.39
C GLU A 75 -14.12 -6.02 -0.52
N ALA A 76 -14.71 -4.96 0.03
CA ALA A 76 -15.57 -4.05 -0.71
C ALA A 76 -14.77 -2.90 -1.31
N LEU A 77 -15.18 -2.47 -2.51
CA LEU A 77 -14.68 -1.24 -3.10
C LEU A 77 -15.19 -0.03 -2.32
N LYS A 78 -14.33 0.94 -2.12
CA LYS A 78 -14.60 2.21 -1.45
C LYS A 78 -14.56 3.36 -2.45
N LEU A 79 -15.40 4.36 -2.21
CA LEU A 79 -15.47 5.56 -3.04
C LEU A 79 -14.42 6.55 -2.57
N PHE A 80 -13.36 6.70 -3.34
CA PHE A 80 -12.24 7.56 -3.01
C PHE A 80 -12.15 8.72 -3.98
N GLY A 81 -12.20 9.97 -3.51
CA GLY A 81 -12.18 11.11 -4.41
C GLY A 81 -12.61 12.41 -3.77
N GLY A 82 -13.01 13.37 -4.59
CA GLY A 82 -13.56 14.63 -4.13
C GLY A 82 -13.80 15.64 -5.25
N ASP A 83 -14.60 16.64 -4.92
CA ASP A 83 -14.96 17.72 -5.82
C ASP A 83 -13.95 18.86 -5.73
N ILE A 84 -13.71 19.48 -6.87
CA ILE A 84 -12.90 20.69 -7.05
C ILE A 84 -13.83 21.75 -7.57
N LYS A 85 -13.91 22.89 -6.87
CA LYS A 85 -14.68 24.04 -7.27
C LYS A 85 -13.73 25.19 -7.60
N VAL A 86 -13.80 25.72 -8.81
CA VAL A 86 -13.01 26.86 -9.27
C VAL A 86 -13.98 27.94 -9.74
N ASP A 87 -13.80 29.16 -9.25
CA ASP A 87 -14.64 30.29 -9.67
C ASP A 87 -14.44 30.54 -11.18
N ARG A 88 -15.55 30.74 -11.89
CA ARG A 88 -15.55 31.01 -13.32
C ARG A 88 -14.73 32.26 -13.66
N ALA A 89 -14.83 33.30 -12.82
CA ALA A 89 -14.08 34.53 -13.02
C ALA A 89 -12.55 34.29 -12.99
N ILE A 90 -12.07 33.35 -12.16
CA ILE A 90 -10.64 32.99 -12.12
C ILE A 90 -10.24 32.35 -13.46
N VAL A 91 -11.06 31.43 -13.96
CA VAL A 91 -10.78 30.78 -15.25
C VAL A 91 -10.82 31.76 -16.42
N ASP A 92 -11.72 32.73 -16.37
CA ASP A 92 -11.83 33.77 -17.40
C ASP A 92 -10.67 34.78 -17.35
N LEU A 93 -10.14 35.08 -16.16
CA LEU A 93 -9.03 36.03 -15.96
C LEU A 93 -7.64 35.39 -16.10
N GLU A 94 -7.43 34.20 -15.55
CA GLU A 94 -6.12 33.51 -15.48
C GLU A 94 -5.99 32.42 -16.56
N GLY A 95 -7.10 32.02 -17.19
CA GLY A 95 -7.12 30.97 -18.19
C GLY A 95 -7.43 29.58 -17.63
N PRO A 96 -7.57 28.57 -18.50
CA PRO A 96 -7.93 27.20 -18.13
C PRO A 96 -6.84 26.48 -17.32
N GLU A 97 -5.63 27.02 -17.27
CA GLU A 97 -4.49 26.44 -16.54
C GLU A 97 -4.72 26.42 -15.03
N ALA A 98 -5.44 27.41 -14.49
CA ALA A 98 -5.81 27.46 -13.08
C ALA A 98 -6.62 26.23 -12.67
N ARG A 99 -7.57 25.80 -13.51
CA ARG A 99 -8.37 24.60 -13.27
C ARG A 99 -7.52 23.32 -13.39
N ALA A 100 -6.65 23.24 -14.39
CA ALA A 100 -5.75 22.11 -14.56
C ALA A 100 -4.81 21.92 -13.38
N TYR A 101 -4.26 23.02 -12.84
CA TYR A 101 -3.43 23.00 -11.62
C TYR A 101 -4.18 22.44 -10.41
N GLN A 102 -5.43 22.85 -10.20
CA GLN A 102 -6.25 22.35 -9.09
C GLN A 102 -6.53 20.83 -9.22
N ILE A 103 -6.76 20.34 -10.43
CA ILE A 103 -6.92 18.91 -10.68
C ILE A 103 -5.65 18.15 -10.34
N GLN A 104 -4.48 18.62 -10.76
CA GLN A 104 -3.20 18.00 -10.40
C GLN A 104 -2.95 18.02 -8.89
N ALA A 105 -3.19 19.16 -8.23
CA ALA A 105 -3.04 19.29 -6.79
C ALA A 105 -3.94 18.31 -6.03
N LYS A 106 -5.21 18.15 -6.45
CA LYS A 106 -6.15 17.19 -5.87
C LYS A 106 -5.69 15.75 -6.09
N THR A 107 -5.21 15.43 -7.30
CA THR A 107 -4.70 14.09 -7.60
C THR A 107 -3.48 13.74 -6.77
N ARG A 108 -2.58 14.71 -6.56
CA ARG A 108 -1.44 14.54 -5.63
C ARG A 108 -1.90 14.29 -4.20
N ALA A 109 -2.90 15.04 -3.73
CA ALA A 109 -3.48 14.83 -2.41
C ALA A 109 -4.12 13.43 -2.29
N MET A 110 -4.81 12.96 -3.33
CA MET A 110 -5.36 11.60 -3.37
C MET A 110 -4.27 10.54 -3.28
N ARG A 111 -3.15 10.69 -4.01
CA ARG A 111 -2.01 9.78 -3.90
C ARG A 111 -1.49 9.67 -2.47
N LEU A 112 -1.18 10.81 -1.85
CA LEU A 112 -0.66 10.86 -0.48
C LEU A 112 -1.67 10.30 0.54
N ALA A 113 -2.96 10.58 0.34
CA ALA A 113 -4.02 10.02 1.19
C ALA A 113 -4.13 8.50 1.01
N PHE A 114 -3.98 7.97 -0.22
CA PHE A 114 -3.97 6.53 -0.46
C PHE A 114 -2.78 5.85 0.22
N GLU A 115 -1.59 6.45 0.16
CA GLU A 115 -0.40 5.93 0.86
C GLU A 115 -0.61 5.88 2.38
N ALA A 116 -1.30 6.89 2.95
CA ALA A 116 -1.68 6.90 4.36
C ALA A 116 -2.69 5.80 4.71
N LEU A 117 -3.74 5.65 3.90
CA LEU A 117 -4.76 4.63 4.08
C LEU A 117 -4.22 3.20 3.87
N PHE A 118 -3.25 3.03 2.98
CA PHE A 118 -2.58 1.74 2.78
C PHE A 118 -1.94 1.20 4.06
N ILE A 119 -1.40 2.08 4.88
CA ILE A 119 -0.81 1.72 6.19
C ILE A 119 -1.86 1.78 7.30
N ASN A 120 -2.53 2.93 7.48
CA ASN A 120 -3.29 3.27 8.68
C ASN A 120 -4.81 3.23 8.48
N GLY A 121 -5.31 2.84 7.31
CA GLY A 121 -6.76 2.76 7.06
C GLY A 121 -7.46 1.84 8.07
N ASP A 122 -8.61 2.25 8.57
CA ASP A 122 -9.39 1.49 9.56
C ASP A 122 -10.89 1.61 9.28
N SER A 123 -11.46 0.54 8.76
CA SER A 123 -12.89 0.46 8.45
C SER A 123 -13.78 0.42 9.71
N ASN A 124 -13.22 0.11 10.89
CA ASN A 124 -13.95 0.14 12.15
C ASN A 124 -14.12 1.57 12.66
N SER A 125 -13.11 2.42 12.46
CA SER A 125 -13.17 3.84 12.84
C SER A 125 -13.95 4.66 11.81
N THR A 126 -13.71 4.41 10.52
CA THR A 126 -14.35 5.10 9.41
C THR A 126 -14.87 4.08 8.39
N ALA A 127 -16.17 3.80 8.40
CA ALA A 127 -16.78 2.79 7.53
C ALA A 127 -16.56 3.04 6.02
N ALA A 128 -16.24 4.28 5.62
CA ALA A 128 -15.94 4.65 4.24
C ALA A 128 -14.52 4.28 3.80
N GLU A 129 -13.63 3.92 4.72
CA GLU A 129 -12.25 3.55 4.44
C GLU A 129 -12.09 2.03 4.27
N PHE A 130 -11.01 1.61 3.61
CA PHE A 130 -10.57 0.21 3.60
C PHE A 130 -9.53 -0.03 4.68
N ASP A 131 -9.38 -1.27 5.13
CA ASP A 131 -8.40 -1.64 6.13
C ASP A 131 -6.98 -1.59 5.57
N GLY A 132 -6.12 -0.85 6.24
CA GLY A 132 -4.70 -0.77 5.96
C GLY A 132 -3.90 -1.91 6.60
N LEU A 133 -2.59 -1.93 6.38
CA LEU A 133 -1.71 -2.99 6.88
C LEU A 133 -1.65 -3.02 8.42
N ALA A 134 -1.69 -1.87 9.08
CA ALA A 134 -1.65 -1.79 10.53
C ALA A 134 -2.84 -2.51 11.19
N ASN A 135 -4.02 -2.39 10.60
CA ASN A 135 -5.23 -3.05 11.09
C ASN A 135 -5.27 -4.55 10.74
N ARG A 136 -4.72 -4.92 9.57
CA ARG A 136 -4.69 -6.33 9.11
C ARG A 136 -3.65 -7.18 9.84
N ILE A 137 -2.54 -6.59 10.26
CA ILE A 137 -1.44 -7.27 10.97
C ILE A 137 -1.44 -6.77 12.43
N SER A 138 -2.35 -7.34 13.20
CA SER A 138 -2.49 -7.02 14.62
C SER A 138 -1.48 -7.76 15.50
N VAL A 139 -1.27 -7.23 16.69
CA VAL A 139 -0.47 -7.88 17.76
C VAL A 139 -0.99 -9.30 18.00
N GLY A 140 -0.07 -10.26 18.08
CA GLY A 140 -0.37 -11.68 18.30
C GLY A 140 -0.61 -12.49 17.01
N SER A 141 -0.59 -11.86 15.85
CA SER A 141 -0.57 -12.61 14.58
C SER A 141 0.84 -13.16 14.31
N SER A 142 0.93 -14.27 13.57
CA SER A 142 2.23 -14.84 13.14
C SER A 142 3.03 -13.94 12.19
N GLN A 143 2.43 -12.88 11.69
CA GLN A 143 3.03 -11.89 10.80
C GLN A 143 3.44 -10.60 11.55
N TYR A 144 3.17 -10.53 12.86
CA TYR A 144 3.59 -9.45 13.74
C TYR A 144 4.86 -9.85 14.47
N ILE A 145 5.95 -9.17 14.17
CA ILE A 145 7.28 -9.43 14.73
C ILE A 145 7.69 -8.20 15.52
N GLU A 146 8.23 -8.43 16.71
CA GLU A 146 8.73 -7.37 17.56
C GLU A 146 10.24 -7.29 17.45
N ASN A 147 10.75 -6.08 17.14
CA ASN A 147 12.18 -5.80 17.15
C ASN A 147 12.78 -6.04 18.54
N ALA A 148 12.02 -5.61 19.58
CA ALA A 148 12.31 -5.86 20.99
C ALA A 148 11.02 -5.67 21.80
N ALA A 149 11.01 -6.10 23.07
CA ALA A 149 9.87 -5.89 23.99
C ALA A 149 9.54 -4.42 24.24
N THR A 150 10.51 -3.52 24.04
CA THR A 150 10.36 -2.07 24.06
C THR A 150 11.04 -1.50 22.84
N PRO A 151 10.61 -0.32 22.33
CA PRO A 151 11.24 0.29 21.19
C PRO A 151 12.76 0.42 21.35
N GLY A 152 13.50 -0.04 20.37
CA GLY A 152 14.96 -0.14 20.39
C GLY A 152 15.60 0.00 19.02
N ILE A 153 16.92 -0.03 18.98
CA ILE A 153 17.71 0.02 17.75
C ILE A 153 17.21 -1.09 16.82
N LEU A 154 17.11 -0.78 15.54
CA LEU A 154 16.73 -1.77 14.53
C LEU A 154 17.69 -2.96 14.56
N ASP A 155 17.18 -4.13 14.92
CA ASP A 155 17.89 -5.38 14.82
C ASP A 155 17.75 -5.96 13.40
N THR A 156 18.87 -6.20 12.75
CA THR A 156 18.90 -6.82 11.40
C THR A 156 18.37 -8.24 11.44
N GLY A 157 18.56 -8.97 12.55
CA GLY A 157 18.02 -10.33 12.71
C GLY A 157 16.49 -10.33 12.73
N ALA A 158 15.86 -9.41 13.46
CA ALA A 158 14.41 -9.25 13.47
C ALA A 158 13.86 -8.79 12.10
N LEU A 159 14.64 -7.99 11.36
CA LEU A 159 14.28 -7.60 9.99
C LEU A 159 14.35 -8.79 9.03
N ASP A 160 15.36 -9.66 9.15
CA ASP A 160 15.46 -10.88 8.37
C ASP A 160 14.32 -11.85 8.71
N GLU A 161 13.94 -11.99 9.98
CA GLU A 161 12.77 -12.77 10.39
C GLU A 161 11.48 -12.22 9.75
N ALA A 162 11.31 -10.89 9.69
CA ALA A 162 10.18 -10.27 9.02
C ALA A 162 10.17 -10.54 7.51
N LEU A 163 11.32 -10.60 6.88
CA LEU A 163 11.46 -10.97 5.45
C LEU A 163 11.11 -12.45 5.21
N ASP A 164 11.52 -13.33 6.12
CA ASP A 164 11.27 -14.77 6.00
C ASP A 164 9.80 -15.12 6.31
N ALA A 165 9.15 -14.34 7.18
CA ALA A 165 7.71 -14.51 7.47
C ALA A 165 6.82 -14.26 6.24
N VAL A 166 7.30 -13.51 5.24
CA VAL A 166 6.54 -13.23 4.02
C VAL A 166 6.84 -14.26 2.93
N ASP A 167 5.78 -14.95 2.50
CA ASP A 167 5.83 -15.89 1.37
C ASP A 167 5.37 -15.17 0.09
N ALA A 168 6.31 -14.90 -0.80
CA ALA A 168 6.03 -14.15 -2.02
C ALA A 168 5.42 -15.00 -3.16
N GLN A 169 5.51 -16.34 -3.11
CA GLN A 169 4.93 -17.26 -4.10
C GLN A 169 5.09 -16.82 -5.58
N GLY A 170 6.25 -16.25 -5.91
CA GLY A 170 6.55 -15.71 -7.24
C GLY A 170 6.21 -14.22 -7.44
N GLY A 171 5.64 -13.56 -6.44
CA GLY A 171 5.52 -12.09 -6.39
C GLY A 171 6.82 -11.42 -5.94
N GLN A 172 6.89 -10.11 -6.03
CA GLN A 172 8.04 -9.35 -5.59
C GLN A 172 7.83 -8.82 -4.18
N LYS A 173 8.83 -9.03 -3.30
CA LYS A 173 8.85 -8.46 -1.95
C LYS A 173 9.31 -7.00 -2.01
N TYR A 174 8.78 -6.20 -1.09
CA TYR A 174 9.16 -4.81 -0.87
C TYR A 174 9.23 -4.53 0.63
N LEU A 175 10.20 -3.71 1.02
CA LEU A 175 10.30 -3.13 2.35
C LEU A 175 9.66 -1.74 2.34
N VAL A 176 8.64 -1.53 3.14
CA VAL A 176 7.96 -0.24 3.28
C VAL A 176 8.35 0.35 4.62
N MET A 177 8.99 1.52 4.59
CA MET A 177 9.49 2.19 5.79
C MET A 177 9.48 3.72 5.66
N SER A 178 9.62 4.38 6.81
CA SER A 178 9.79 5.84 6.87
C SER A 178 11.18 6.25 6.41
N LYS A 179 11.35 7.53 6.07
CA LYS A 179 12.67 8.12 5.76
C LYS A 179 13.65 8.04 6.93
N SER A 180 13.16 8.13 8.17
CA SER A 180 14.00 8.01 9.37
C SER A 180 14.50 6.58 9.56
N ALA A 181 13.62 5.58 9.45
CA ALA A 181 13.98 4.17 9.51
C ALA A 181 14.96 3.79 8.38
N ARG A 182 14.73 4.28 7.14
CA ARG A 182 15.67 4.07 6.04
C ARG A 182 17.05 4.65 6.33
N ARG A 183 17.13 5.87 6.88
CA ARG A 183 18.42 6.47 7.27
C ARG A 183 19.13 5.63 8.33
N HIS A 184 18.36 5.11 9.29
CA HIS A 184 18.88 4.24 10.34
C HIS A 184 19.43 2.94 9.77
N LEU A 185 18.64 2.26 8.92
CA LEU A 185 19.08 1.07 8.18
C LEU A 185 20.35 1.34 7.36
N SER A 186 20.41 2.45 6.63
CA SER A 186 21.61 2.83 5.86
C SER A 186 22.84 3.05 6.73
N LYS A 187 22.70 3.55 7.97
CA LYS A 187 23.83 3.68 8.91
C LYS A 187 24.33 2.33 9.36
N ILE A 188 23.43 1.42 9.74
CA ILE A 188 23.75 0.05 10.16
C ILE A 188 24.44 -0.70 9.00
N ALA A 189 23.87 -0.63 7.82
CA ALA A 189 24.42 -1.30 6.63
C ALA A 189 25.83 -0.78 6.26
N ARG A 190 26.10 0.52 6.42
CA ARG A 190 27.45 1.09 6.23
C ARG A 190 28.43 0.61 7.29
N ALA A 191 28.00 0.50 8.54
CA ALA A 191 28.85 0.01 9.63
C ALA A 191 29.25 -1.46 9.39
N ASN A 192 28.35 -2.27 8.83
CA ASN A 192 28.56 -3.68 8.54
C ASN A 192 29.14 -3.95 7.14
N GLY A 193 29.38 -2.93 6.32
CA GLY A 193 29.87 -3.08 4.95
C GLY A 193 28.88 -3.73 3.96
N GLN A 194 27.61 -3.73 4.27
CA GLN A 194 26.52 -4.42 3.53
C GLN A 194 25.59 -3.42 2.84
N ILE A 195 26.11 -2.53 2.00
CA ILE A 195 25.23 -1.61 1.24
C ILE A 195 25.16 -2.08 -0.20
N ASP A 196 23.99 -2.46 -0.62
CA ASP A 196 23.63 -2.60 -2.01
C ASP A 196 22.76 -1.41 -2.43
N ILE A 197 23.31 -0.56 -3.29
CA ILE A 197 22.59 0.53 -3.94
C ILE A 197 22.56 0.21 -5.42
N GLU A 198 21.41 -0.22 -5.90
CA GLU A 198 21.18 -0.46 -7.31
C GLU A 198 20.37 0.67 -7.93
N ARG A 199 20.38 0.74 -9.27
CA ARG A 199 19.47 1.60 -10.02
C ARG A 199 18.26 0.77 -10.40
N ASN A 200 17.07 1.28 -10.07
CA ASN A 200 15.85 0.66 -10.56
C ASN A 200 15.74 0.80 -12.09
N ASP A 201 14.80 0.11 -12.70
CA ASP A 201 14.55 0.12 -14.15
C ASP A 201 14.32 1.53 -14.74
N PHE A 202 14.03 2.51 -13.90
CA PHE A 202 13.87 3.92 -14.25
C PHE A 202 15.15 4.76 -14.04
N GLY A 203 16.27 4.15 -13.63
CA GLY A 203 17.56 4.81 -13.45
C GLY A 203 17.72 5.57 -12.12
N TYR A 204 16.75 5.54 -11.22
CA TYR A 204 16.86 6.12 -9.88
C TYR A 204 17.63 5.20 -8.94
N GLN A 205 18.43 5.77 -8.06
CA GLN A 205 19.10 5.01 -7.01
C GLN A 205 18.06 4.55 -5.98
N GLN A 206 17.96 3.24 -5.79
CA GLN A 206 17.10 2.61 -4.80
C GLN A 206 17.97 1.80 -3.84
N LEU A 207 17.63 1.87 -2.56
CA LEU A 207 18.26 1.04 -1.53
C LEU A 207 17.65 -0.36 -1.59
N PHE A 208 18.51 -1.36 -1.57
CA PHE A 208 18.12 -2.77 -1.45
C PHE A 208 18.63 -3.31 -0.13
N TYR A 209 17.87 -4.18 0.50
CA TYR A 209 18.27 -4.94 1.66
C TYR A 209 17.95 -6.41 1.41
N GLY A 210 18.97 -7.29 1.44
CA GLY A 210 18.80 -8.71 1.13
C GLY A 210 18.17 -8.97 -0.27
N GLY A 211 18.46 -8.11 -1.26
CA GLY A 211 17.86 -8.19 -2.59
C GLY A 211 16.40 -7.67 -2.68
N VAL A 212 15.86 -7.12 -1.58
CA VAL A 212 14.50 -6.58 -1.52
C VAL A 212 14.55 -5.04 -1.63
N PRO A 213 13.82 -4.42 -2.57
CA PRO A 213 13.80 -2.98 -2.74
C PRO A 213 13.05 -2.29 -1.59
N VAL A 214 13.56 -1.14 -1.17
CA VAL A 214 12.98 -0.31 -0.13
C VAL A 214 12.06 0.74 -0.75
N LEU A 215 10.81 0.81 -0.30
CA LEU A 215 9.84 1.83 -0.62
C LEU A 215 9.72 2.80 0.55
N GLU A 216 9.90 4.08 0.28
CA GLU A 216 9.81 5.13 1.28
C GLU A 216 8.41 5.74 1.27
N ILE A 217 7.76 5.74 2.44
CA ILE A 217 6.51 6.45 2.69
C ILE A 217 6.80 7.53 3.75
N ASP A 218 6.42 8.77 3.48
CA ASP A 218 6.76 9.91 4.34
C ASP A 218 5.50 10.48 5.02
N ARG A 219 4.79 11.35 4.31
CA ARG A 219 3.70 12.16 4.87
C ARG A 219 2.45 12.05 4.01
N ASP A 220 1.32 12.24 4.68
CA ASP A 220 0.02 12.34 4.02
C ASP A 220 -0.21 13.72 3.37
N HIS A 221 -1.39 13.92 2.81
CA HIS A 221 -1.81 15.17 2.17
C HIS A 221 -1.99 16.34 3.15
N GLN A 222 -2.07 16.08 4.45
CA GLN A 222 -2.14 17.07 5.53
C GLN A 222 -0.76 17.33 6.17
N ASN A 223 0.31 16.79 5.58
CA ASN A 223 1.67 16.87 6.07
C ASN A 223 1.89 16.14 7.42
N VAL A 224 1.02 15.20 7.78
CA VAL A 224 1.18 14.33 8.95
C VAL A 224 2.03 13.12 8.54
N ALA A 225 2.98 12.75 9.39
CA ALA A 225 3.82 11.59 9.15
C ALA A 225 2.99 10.30 9.22
N ILE A 226 3.17 9.40 8.26
CA ILE A 226 2.39 8.16 8.15
C ILE A 226 2.98 7.06 9.04
N LEU A 227 4.28 6.83 8.93
CA LEU A 227 5.02 5.81 9.68
C LEU A 227 5.91 6.40 10.78
N ASP A 228 6.18 7.69 10.72
CA ASP A 228 7.13 8.44 11.58
C ASP A 228 6.37 9.40 12.51
N SER A 229 5.16 9.04 12.91
CA SER A 229 4.36 9.83 13.88
C SER A 229 5.02 9.84 15.26
N ASP A 230 5.66 8.74 15.65
CA ASP A 230 6.58 8.63 16.76
C ASP A 230 7.90 8.04 16.25
N PRO A 231 8.96 8.87 16.07
CA PRO A 231 10.25 8.39 15.60
C PRO A 231 10.93 7.39 16.52
N SER A 232 10.54 7.35 17.80
CA SER A 232 11.05 6.41 18.80
C SER A 232 10.32 5.06 18.80
N ASP A 233 9.14 4.98 18.15
CA ASP A 233 8.35 3.73 18.04
C ASP A 233 7.72 3.62 16.65
N GLN A 234 8.48 3.09 15.72
CA GLN A 234 8.05 2.93 14.33
C GLN A 234 7.79 1.48 13.97
N SER A 235 7.03 1.30 12.89
CA SER A 235 6.85 0.00 12.26
C SER A 235 7.44 -0.02 10.86
N ILE A 236 8.07 -1.13 10.50
CA ILE A 236 8.53 -1.44 9.15
C ILE A 236 7.63 -2.56 8.62
N TYR A 237 7.18 -2.45 7.39
CA TYR A 237 6.35 -3.46 6.76
C TYR A 237 7.12 -4.16 5.65
N VAL A 238 7.02 -5.48 5.59
CA VAL A 238 7.42 -6.26 4.43
C VAL A 238 6.17 -6.67 3.71
N VAL A 239 6.09 -6.40 2.41
CA VAL A 239 4.92 -6.72 1.60
C VAL A 239 5.32 -7.46 0.34
N ALA A 240 4.55 -8.44 -0.06
CA ALA A 240 4.69 -9.11 -1.34
C ALA A 240 3.52 -8.74 -2.25
N PHE A 241 3.81 -8.07 -3.36
CA PHE A 241 2.81 -7.67 -4.32
C PHE A 241 2.59 -8.77 -5.38
N GLY A 242 1.32 -9.04 -5.68
CA GLY A 242 0.93 -10.02 -6.67
C GLY A 242 -0.57 -10.24 -6.70
N ASN A 243 -1.07 -10.90 -7.74
CA ASN A 243 -2.50 -11.13 -7.96
C ASN A 243 -3.17 -11.94 -6.84
N ASP A 244 -2.45 -12.90 -6.28
CA ASP A 244 -2.93 -13.80 -5.23
C ASP A 244 -2.26 -13.52 -3.87
N LEU A 245 -1.60 -12.36 -3.75
CA LEU A 245 -0.89 -11.90 -2.56
C LEU A 245 -1.56 -10.64 -2.01
N LEU A 246 -0.81 -9.55 -1.90
CA LEU A 246 -1.34 -8.22 -1.61
C LEU A 246 -1.57 -7.49 -2.93
N THR A 247 -2.81 -7.09 -3.19
CA THR A 247 -3.20 -6.43 -4.44
C THR A 247 -4.20 -5.30 -4.16
N GLY A 248 -4.10 -4.22 -4.93
CA GLY A 248 -5.17 -3.24 -5.01
C GLY A 248 -6.36 -3.82 -5.78
N ILE A 249 -7.56 -3.42 -5.43
CA ILE A 249 -8.77 -3.72 -6.20
C ILE A 249 -9.36 -2.42 -6.70
N GLN A 250 -9.87 -2.42 -7.92
CA GLN A 250 -10.50 -1.23 -8.51
C GLN A 250 -11.61 -1.60 -9.48
N ASN A 251 -12.45 -0.61 -9.79
CA ASN A 251 -13.45 -0.70 -10.85
C ASN A 251 -13.32 0.52 -11.77
N GLY A 252 -12.71 0.32 -12.94
CA GLY A 252 -12.58 1.33 -14.00
C GLY A 252 -11.49 2.37 -13.79
N GLY A 253 -10.63 2.26 -12.75
CA GLY A 253 -9.56 3.23 -12.49
C GLY A 253 -10.04 4.62 -12.05
N PRO A 254 -9.11 5.58 -11.85
CA PRO A 254 -9.45 6.95 -11.48
C PRO A 254 -10.11 7.70 -12.65
N GLN A 255 -11.24 8.34 -12.39
CA GLN A 255 -12.04 9.06 -13.38
C GLN A 255 -12.16 10.54 -13.03
N VAL A 256 -12.21 11.38 -14.06
CA VAL A 256 -12.50 12.81 -13.94
C VAL A 256 -13.81 13.11 -14.65
N ARG A 257 -14.71 13.77 -13.95
CA ARG A 257 -15.97 14.20 -14.52
C ARG A 257 -16.10 15.71 -14.38
N ASP A 258 -16.36 16.39 -15.48
CA ASP A 258 -16.78 17.78 -15.47
C ASP A 258 -18.29 17.82 -15.23
N LEU A 259 -18.68 18.42 -14.11
CA LEU A 259 -20.08 18.58 -13.71
C LEU A 259 -20.68 19.91 -14.19
N GLY A 260 -19.86 20.76 -14.84
CA GLY A 260 -20.25 22.07 -15.27
C GLY A 260 -20.31 23.11 -14.17
N GLU A 261 -21.13 24.13 -14.33
CA GLU A 261 -21.32 25.22 -13.38
C GLU A 261 -22.29 24.81 -12.26
N ALA A 262 -21.94 25.11 -11.01
CA ALA A 262 -22.78 24.81 -9.87
C ALA A 262 -24.06 25.68 -9.90
N THR A 263 -25.17 25.13 -9.43
CA THR A 263 -26.49 25.80 -9.43
C THR A 263 -26.56 26.97 -8.44
N ASP A 264 -25.76 26.91 -7.38
CA ASP A 264 -25.76 27.83 -6.25
C ASP A 264 -24.69 28.91 -6.29
N SER A 265 -23.71 28.77 -7.19
CA SER A 265 -22.54 29.66 -7.29
C SER A 265 -21.93 29.64 -8.68
N PRO A 266 -21.31 30.74 -9.15
CA PRO A 266 -20.64 30.79 -10.45
C PRO A 266 -19.30 30.04 -10.43
N THR A 267 -19.32 28.77 -10.00
CA THR A 267 -18.15 27.92 -9.88
C THR A 267 -18.24 26.73 -10.81
N LEU A 268 -17.13 26.42 -11.48
CA LEU A 268 -16.99 25.21 -12.28
C LEU A 268 -16.59 24.05 -11.36
N VAL A 269 -17.40 22.98 -11.40
CA VAL A 269 -17.20 21.81 -10.54
C VAL A 269 -16.58 20.68 -11.35
N THR A 270 -15.45 20.17 -10.88
CA THR A 270 -14.81 18.97 -11.42
C THR A 270 -14.75 17.93 -10.32
N ARG A 271 -15.19 16.72 -10.60
CA ARG A 271 -15.14 15.58 -9.69
C ARG A 271 -14.04 14.62 -10.11
N VAL A 272 -13.17 14.26 -9.17
CA VAL A 272 -12.19 13.18 -9.33
C VAL A 272 -12.62 12.04 -8.41
N GLU A 273 -12.90 10.88 -8.99
CA GLU A 273 -13.38 9.69 -8.26
C GLU A 273 -12.56 8.47 -8.65
N TRP A 274 -12.33 7.62 -7.67
CA TRP A 274 -11.70 6.32 -7.85
C TRP A 274 -12.39 5.30 -6.95
N TYR A 275 -12.87 4.23 -7.54
CA TYR A 275 -13.43 3.10 -6.81
C TYR A 275 -12.30 2.12 -6.56
N CYS A 276 -11.74 2.14 -5.35
CA CYS A 276 -10.56 1.37 -5.02
C CYS A 276 -10.69 0.70 -3.66
N GLY A 277 -9.79 -0.23 -3.40
CA GLY A 277 -9.65 -0.94 -2.14
C GLY A 277 -8.34 -1.70 -2.09
N LEU A 278 -8.10 -2.39 -0.98
CA LEU A 278 -6.92 -3.20 -0.77
C LEU A 278 -7.35 -4.62 -0.39
N ALA A 279 -6.82 -5.63 -1.06
CA ALA A 279 -7.10 -7.03 -0.76
C ALA A 279 -5.82 -7.78 -0.39
N LEU A 280 -5.80 -8.34 0.83
CA LEU A 280 -4.77 -9.26 1.30
C LEU A 280 -5.30 -10.69 1.10
N ILE A 281 -5.03 -11.27 -0.08
CA ILE A 281 -5.55 -12.59 -0.46
C ILE A 281 -4.83 -13.67 0.35
N ASN A 282 -3.51 -13.68 0.31
CA ASN A 282 -2.70 -14.57 1.15
C ASN A 282 -2.33 -13.86 2.46
N GLY A 283 -2.66 -14.46 3.61
CA GLY A 283 -2.33 -13.92 4.93
C GLY A 283 -0.82 -13.78 5.20
N ARG A 284 0.01 -14.53 4.48
CA ARG A 284 1.48 -14.46 4.58
C ARG A 284 2.12 -13.52 3.54
N ALA A 285 1.33 -12.72 2.83
CA ALA A 285 1.86 -11.77 1.86
C ALA A 285 2.32 -10.44 2.48
N ALA A 286 2.15 -10.26 3.78
CA ALA A 286 2.65 -9.09 4.48
C ALA A 286 3.05 -9.43 5.90
N SER A 287 4.09 -8.77 6.41
CA SER A 287 4.51 -8.81 7.82
C SER A 287 4.78 -7.40 8.35
N ARG A 288 4.78 -7.27 9.66
CA ARG A 288 5.03 -6.01 10.37
C ARG A 288 6.12 -6.23 11.40
N LEU A 289 7.20 -5.49 11.31
CA LEU A 289 8.22 -5.34 12.34
C LEU A 289 7.91 -4.08 13.15
N ALA A 290 7.55 -4.25 14.41
CA ALA A 290 7.17 -3.17 15.32
C ALA A 290 8.30 -2.83 16.31
N ASN A 291 8.11 -1.78 17.10
CA ASN A 291 9.03 -1.34 18.17
C ASN A 291 10.44 -0.96 17.65
N VAL A 292 10.51 -0.27 16.51
CA VAL A 292 11.78 0.22 15.95
C VAL A 292 11.99 1.67 16.35
N ASP A 293 13.06 1.97 17.09
CA ASP A 293 13.50 3.32 17.39
C ASP A 293 14.50 3.79 16.34
N ALA A 294 14.07 4.66 15.43
CA ALA A 294 14.91 5.25 14.40
C ALA A 294 15.77 6.43 14.90
N THR A 295 15.60 6.83 16.16
CA THR A 295 16.38 7.90 16.80
C THR A 295 17.53 7.37 17.67
N ALA A 296 17.48 6.08 18.00
CA ALA A 296 18.47 5.45 18.85
C ALA A 296 19.89 5.62 18.29
N ALA A 297 20.84 5.91 19.19
CA ALA A 297 22.24 5.98 18.82
C ALA A 297 22.75 4.56 18.49
N LEU A 298 23.49 4.43 17.41
CA LEU A 298 24.18 3.16 17.09
C LEU A 298 25.31 2.96 18.11
N PRO A 299 25.57 1.72 18.52
CA PRO A 299 26.62 1.36 19.44
C PRO A 299 28.02 1.66 18.89
#